data_21f252889ba421a7f5150476f5d8c3cd
#
_entry.id   21f252889ba421a7f5150476f5d8c3cd
#
_cell.length_a   1.000
_cell.length_b   1.000
_cell.length_c   1.000
_cell.angle_alpha   90.00
_cell.angle_beta   90.00
_cell.angle_gamma   90.00
#
_symmetry.space_group_name_H-M   'P 1'
#
loop_
_entity.id
_entity.type
_entity.pdbx_description
1 polymer ?
#
loop_
_entity_poly.entity_id
_entity_poly.type
_entity_poly.pdbx_seq_one_letter_code
_entity_poly.pdbx_strand_id
1 'polypeptide(L)'
;MKRILVTGGAGFIGSHLCERLWREGHDVLCVDNYYTGSKMNVAAMLGHPRFEVMRHDICQPLNVEVDQIYNLACPASPIHYQFDPVQTTKTSVIGAINMLGLAKRTKASILQASTSEVYGDPSVHPQPESYWGNVNTIGPRSCYDEGKRCAETLFFDYNRQHKVDIKVVRIFNTYGPRMHPNDGRVVSNFIVQALQGEDLTVYGEGTQTRSFCYVDDLVDGIMRLMATPKGITGPINIGNPGEFTMVELADLVLRLTGSKAKIVHKPLPQDDPRQRKPDITQANQVLGWKPTVALEDGLKQSITYFRKLLENKDQRPAVIGAARMAAEAAVKLGT
;
A
#
# COMPACT_ATOMS: atom_id res chain seq x y z
N MET A 1 0.51 -20.43 -17.89
CA MET A 1 -0.55 -20.12 -16.91
C MET A 1 -0.07 -20.60 -15.54
N LYS A 2 -0.19 -19.77 -14.50
CA LYS A 2 0.15 -20.09 -13.11
C LYS A 2 -1.08 -19.86 -12.24
N ARG A 3 -1.19 -20.58 -11.11
CA ARG A 3 -2.15 -20.25 -10.05
C ARG A 3 -1.47 -19.32 -9.03
N ILE A 4 -2.00 -18.12 -8.88
CA ILE A 4 -1.35 -17.03 -8.13
C ILE A 4 -2.26 -16.56 -6.99
N LEU A 5 -1.75 -16.63 -5.77
CA LEU A 5 -2.40 -16.10 -4.58
C LEU A 5 -2.01 -14.63 -4.38
N VAL A 6 -3.00 -13.77 -4.20
CA VAL A 6 -2.82 -12.37 -3.80
C VAL A 6 -3.55 -12.13 -2.49
N THR A 7 -2.83 -12.00 -1.37
CA THR A 7 -3.43 -11.61 -0.09
C THR A 7 -3.62 -10.10 -0.05
N GLY A 8 -4.71 -9.62 0.57
CA GLY A 8 -5.11 -8.22 0.45
C GLY A 8 -5.56 -7.84 -0.96
N GLY A 9 -6.01 -8.87 -1.74
CA GLY A 9 -6.32 -8.73 -3.17
C GLY A 9 -7.54 -7.86 -3.47
N ALA A 10 -8.43 -7.61 -2.52
CA ALA A 10 -9.55 -6.67 -2.66
C ALA A 10 -9.20 -5.24 -2.16
N GLY A 11 -7.98 -5.03 -1.68
CA GLY A 11 -7.45 -3.72 -1.30
C GLY A 11 -7.07 -2.86 -2.51
N PHE A 12 -6.53 -1.68 -2.25
CA PHE A 12 -6.10 -0.72 -3.27
C PHE A 12 -5.09 -1.35 -4.25
N ILE A 13 -3.87 -1.62 -3.80
CA ILE A 13 -2.80 -2.15 -4.66
C ILE A 13 -3.13 -3.58 -5.12
N GLY A 14 -3.65 -4.41 -4.20
CA GLY A 14 -3.96 -5.81 -4.50
C GLY A 14 -4.96 -5.99 -5.63
N SER A 15 -5.97 -5.14 -5.75
CA SER A 15 -6.97 -5.23 -6.81
C SER A 15 -6.43 -4.88 -8.19
N HIS A 16 -5.52 -3.92 -8.29
CA HIS A 16 -4.81 -3.60 -9.54
C HIS A 16 -3.89 -4.77 -9.94
N LEU A 17 -3.18 -5.34 -8.98
CA LEU A 17 -2.32 -6.51 -9.23
C LEU A 17 -3.15 -7.73 -9.66
N CYS A 18 -4.25 -8.04 -8.97
CA CYS A 18 -5.19 -9.10 -9.37
C CYS A 18 -5.67 -8.92 -10.81
N GLU A 19 -6.10 -7.71 -11.17
CA GLU A 19 -6.58 -7.41 -12.51
C GLU A 19 -5.49 -7.58 -13.57
N ARG A 20 -4.28 -7.11 -13.29
CA ARG A 20 -3.15 -7.24 -14.21
C ARG A 20 -2.78 -8.72 -14.44
N LEU A 21 -2.64 -9.51 -13.36
CA LEU A 21 -2.34 -10.93 -13.43
C LEU A 21 -3.44 -11.73 -14.18
N TRP A 22 -4.70 -11.42 -13.90
CA TRP A 22 -5.83 -12.03 -14.60
C TRP A 22 -5.83 -11.71 -16.09
N ARG A 23 -5.58 -10.44 -16.48
CA ARG A 23 -5.47 -10.03 -17.89
C ARG A 23 -4.30 -10.70 -18.61
N GLU A 24 -3.21 -10.98 -17.90
CA GLU A 24 -2.06 -11.73 -18.44
C GLU A 24 -2.31 -13.25 -18.56
N GLY A 25 -3.52 -13.71 -18.23
CA GLY A 25 -3.93 -15.09 -18.45
C GLY A 25 -3.65 -16.04 -17.29
N HIS A 26 -3.34 -15.53 -16.11
CA HIS A 26 -3.14 -16.34 -14.92
C HIS A 26 -4.47 -16.74 -14.23
N ASP A 27 -4.45 -17.79 -13.42
CA ASP A 27 -5.49 -18.18 -12.48
C ASP A 27 -5.22 -17.47 -11.16
N VAL A 28 -6.08 -16.54 -10.75
CA VAL A 28 -5.87 -15.64 -9.62
C VAL A 28 -6.79 -15.99 -8.47
N LEU A 29 -6.20 -16.33 -7.31
CA LEU A 29 -6.89 -16.48 -6.04
C LEU A 29 -6.70 -15.19 -5.21
N CYS A 30 -7.75 -14.37 -5.16
CA CYS A 30 -7.81 -13.16 -4.34
C CYS A 30 -8.24 -13.52 -2.92
N VAL A 31 -7.38 -13.31 -1.93
CA VAL A 31 -7.68 -13.55 -0.51
C VAL A 31 -7.71 -12.24 0.25
N ASP A 32 -8.84 -11.96 0.92
CA ASP A 32 -9.04 -10.72 1.67
C ASP A 32 -10.05 -10.93 2.81
N ASN A 33 -9.85 -10.30 3.96
CA ASN A 33 -10.84 -10.32 5.05
C ASN A 33 -11.82 -9.14 4.98
N TYR A 34 -11.60 -8.21 4.03
CA TYR A 34 -12.35 -6.97 3.83
C TYR A 34 -12.27 -5.98 5.00
N TYR A 35 -11.16 -5.96 5.72
CA TYR A 35 -10.95 -4.95 6.76
C TYR A 35 -10.82 -3.53 6.18
N THR A 36 -10.00 -3.38 5.11
CA THR A 36 -9.87 -2.14 4.32
C THR A 36 -10.19 -2.34 2.85
N GLY A 37 -10.25 -3.59 2.39
CA GLY A 37 -10.59 -3.96 1.03
C GLY A 37 -12.09 -3.84 0.74
N SER A 38 -12.44 -3.81 -0.55
CA SER A 38 -13.82 -3.73 -1.02
C SER A 38 -14.07 -4.72 -2.15
N LYS A 39 -15.24 -5.39 -2.10
CA LYS A 39 -15.71 -6.24 -3.23
C LYS A 39 -15.81 -5.45 -4.53
N MET A 40 -16.10 -4.15 -4.45
CA MET A 40 -16.20 -3.28 -5.62
C MET A 40 -14.88 -3.18 -6.39
N ASN A 41 -13.74 -3.24 -5.69
CA ASN A 41 -12.43 -3.17 -6.32
C ASN A 41 -12.15 -4.36 -7.27
N VAL A 42 -12.78 -5.50 -7.05
CA VAL A 42 -12.61 -6.73 -7.84
C VAL A 42 -13.86 -7.12 -8.63
N ALA A 43 -14.91 -6.29 -8.60
CA ALA A 43 -16.22 -6.60 -9.18
C ALA A 43 -16.16 -6.98 -10.67
N ALA A 44 -15.29 -6.32 -11.45
CA ALA A 44 -15.13 -6.59 -12.88
C ALA A 44 -14.58 -7.98 -13.21
N MET A 45 -13.99 -8.67 -12.23
CA MET A 45 -13.39 -10.01 -12.41
C MET A 45 -14.27 -11.12 -11.84
N LEU A 46 -15.29 -10.78 -11.04
CA LEU A 46 -16.18 -11.77 -10.41
C LEU A 46 -16.94 -12.60 -11.47
N GLY A 47 -17.04 -13.90 -11.22
CA GLY A 47 -17.68 -14.85 -12.12
C GLY A 47 -16.82 -15.35 -13.27
N HIS A 48 -15.59 -14.83 -13.44
CA HIS A 48 -14.68 -15.34 -14.44
C HIS A 48 -14.00 -16.64 -13.94
N PRO A 49 -13.90 -17.72 -14.77
CA PRO A 49 -13.39 -19.02 -14.33
C PRO A 49 -11.93 -19.02 -13.84
N ARG A 50 -11.14 -18.01 -14.19
CA ARG A 50 -9.76 -17.82 -13.74
C ARG A 50 -9.60 -16.78 -12.64
N PHE A 51 -10.69 -16.42 -11.95
CA PHE A 51 -10.66 -15.49 -10.84
C PHE A 51 -11.55 -15.98 -9.69
N GLU A 52 -10.92 -16.31 -8.59
CA GLU A 52 -11.58 -16.77 -7.38
C GLU A 52 -11.37 -15.77 -6.24
N VAL A 53 -12.41 -15.50 -5.45
CA VAL A 53 -12.31 -14.65 -4.25
C VAL A 53 -12.61 -15.50 -3.01
N MET A 54 -11.68 -15.50 -2.08
CA MET A 54 -11.82 -16.16 -0.79
C MET A 54 -11.78 -15.13 0.34
N ARG A 55 -12.84 -15.09 1.15
CA ARG A 55 -12.84 -14.29 2.39
C ARG A 55 -12.07 -15.04 3.46
N HIS A 56 -10.87 -14.56 3.81
CA HIS A 56 -10.01 -15.22 4.80
C HIS A 56 -9.07 -14.20 5.48
N ASP A 57 -8.77 -14.41 6.75
CA ASP A 57 -7.76 -13.66 7.50
C ASP A 57 -6.45 -14.46 7.51
N ILE A 58 -5.37 -13.87 6.98
CA ILE A 58 -4.06 -14.54 6.89
C ILE A 58 -3.40 -14.82 8.23
N CYS A 59 -3.91 -14.27 9.33
CA CYS A 59 -3.52 -14.69 10.69
C CYS A 59 -3.94 -16.12 11.00
N GLN A 60 -4.83 -16.71 10.19
CA GLN A 60 -5.20 -18.10 10.24
C GLN A 60 -4.48 -18.88 9.12
N PRO A 61 -4.10 -20.16 9.35
CA PRO A 61 -3.49 -20.99 8.32
C PRO A 61 -4.39 -21.13 7.09
N LEU A 62 -3.77 -21.13 5.91
CA LEU A 62 -4.45 -21.32 4.64
C LEU A 62 -3.83 -22.52 3.89
N ASN A 63 -4.67 -23.44 3.45
CA ASN A 63 -4.27 -24.64 2.71
C ASN A 63 -4.82 -24.60 1.28
N VAL A 64 -3.98 -24.14 0.35
CA VAL A 64 -4.28 -24.06 -1.09
C VAL A 64 -3.03 -24.46 -1.89
N GLU A 65 -3.21 -24.86 -3.14
CA GLU A 65 -2.10 -25.14 -4.06
C GLU A 65 -1.90 -23.93 -4.98
N VAL A 66 -0.69 -23.37 -4.99
CA VAL A 66 -0.35 -22.16 -5.76
C VAL A 66 1.11 -22.18 -6.20
N ASP A 67 1.39 -21.52 -7.32
CA ASP A 67 2.74 -21.39 -7.89
C ASP A 67 3.45 -20.11 -7.39
N GLN A 68 2.67 -19.07 -7.09
CA GLN A 68 3.20 -17.78 -6.62
C GLN A 68 2.28 -17.17 -5.56
N ILE A 69 2.88 -16.43 -4.63
CA ILE A 69 2.17 -15.72 -3.56
C ILE A 69 2.63 -14.26 -3.55
N TYR A 70 1.69 -13.32 -3.67
CA TYR A 70 1.91 -11.90 -3.39
C TYR A 70 1.28 -11.58 -2.03
N ASN A 71 2.12 -11.38 -1.01
CA ASN A 71 1.65 -11.09 0.35
C ASN A 71 1.53 -9.58 0.57
N LEU A 72 0.33 -9.04 0.29
CA LEU A 72 0.02 -7.61 0.42
C LEU A 72 -0.91 -7.29 1.59
N ALA A 73 -1.49 -8.30 2.24
CA ALA A 73 -2.46 -8.10 3.30
C ALA A 73 -1.84 -7.44 4.54
N CYS A 74 -2.19 -6.18 4.76
CA CYS A 74 -1.95 -5.43 6.00
C CYS A 74 -2.69 -4.10 5.90
N PRO A 75 -3.30 -3.57 6.98
CA PRO A 75 -3.70 -2.17 7.02
C PRO A 75 -2.48 -1.28 6.81
N ALA A 76 -2.53 -0.36 5.85
CA ALA A 76 -1.36 0.39 5.41
C ALA A 76 -1.51 1.92 5.52
N SER A 77 -2.59 2.41 6.09
CA SER A 77 -2.77 3.82 6.38
C SER A 77 -2.86 4.08 7.89
N PRO A 78 -2.38 5.23 8.39
CA PRO A 78 -2.36 5.56 9.82
C PRO A 78 -3.71 5.36 10.52
N ILE A 79 -4.78 5.84 9.90
CA ILE A 79 -6.14 5.72 10.43
C ILE A 79 -6.52 4.26 10.68
N HIS A 80 -6.17 3.37 9.76
CA HIS A 80 -6.57 1.97 9.84
C HIS A 80 -5.65 1.14 10.74
N TYR A 81 -4.31 1.30 10.63
CA TYR A 81 -3.40 0.47 11.41
C TYR A 81 -3.32 0.90 12.88
N GLN A 82 -3.62 2.16 13.21
CA GLN A 82 -3.69 2.66 14.59
C GLN A 82 -5.03 2.34 15.28
N PHE A 83 -6.08 2.08 14.50
CA PHE A 83 -7.39 1.69 15.05
C PHE A 83 -7.32 0.34 15.80
N ASP A 84 -6.64 -0.65 15.22
CA ASP A 84 -6.34 -1.93 15.88
C ASP A 84 -4.86 -2.26 15.67
N PRO A 85 -3.97 -1.67 16.50
CA PRO A 85 -2.53 -1.84 16.38
C PRO A 85 -2.08 -3.28 16.64
N VAL A 86 -2.76 -3.99 17.55
CA VAL A 86 -2.44 -5.40 17.86
C VAL A 86 -2.75 -6.29 16.65
N GLN A 87 -3.91 -6.12 16.01
CA GLN A 87 -4.26 -6.88 14.82
C GLN A 87 -3.35 -6.52 13.65
N THR A 88 -2.93 -5.26 13.51
CA THR A 88 -1.95 -4.84 12.50
C THR A 88 -0.62 -5.57 12.65
N THR A 89 -0.10 -5.63 13.87
CA THR A 89 1.13 -6.39 14.18
C THR A 89 0.95 -7.89 13.90
N LYS A 90 -0.17 -8.49 14.33
CA LYS A 90 -0.50 -9.90 14.04
C LYS A 90 -0.53 -10.18 12.54
N THR A 91 -1.18 -9.31 11.76
CA THR A 91 -1.27 -9.48 10.30
C THR A 91 0.11 -9.43 9.66
N SER A 92 0.97 -8.50 10.08
CA SER A 92 2.33 -8.39 9.55
C SER A 92 3.22 -9.59 9.93
N VAL A 93 3.10 -10.11 11.16
CA VAL A 93 4.02 -11.15 11.69
C VAL A 93 3.44 -12.56 11.51
N ILE A 94 2.26 -12.84 12.08
CA ILE A 94 1.64 -14.17 12.00
C ILE A 94 1.21 -14.45 10.55
N GLY A 95 0.64 -13.43 9.87
CA GLY A 95 0.29 -13.55 8.45
C GLY A 95 1.50 -13.87 7.59
N ALA A 96 2.65 -13.21 7.82
CA ALA A 96 3.90 -13.54 7.11
C ALA A 96 4.36 -14.98 7.38
N ILE A 97 4.32 -15.45 8.64
CA ILE A 97 4.67 -16.83 9.02
C ILE A 97 3.78 -17.82 8.28
N ASN A 98 2.46 -17.61 8.26
CA ASN A 98 1.51 -18.50 7.59
C ASN A 98 1.75 -18.56 6.07
N MET A 99 1.97 -17.39 5.44
CA MET A 99 2.23 -17.32 3.99
C MET A 99 3.59 -17.93 3.61
N LEU A 100 4.61 -17.74 4.43
CA LEU A 100 5.92 -18.40 4.27
C LEU A 100 5.82 -19.92 4.46
N GLY A 101 5.03 -20.37 5.44
CA GLY A 101 4.72 -21.79 5.64
C GLY A 101 4.03 -22.42 4.41
N LEU A 102 3.05 -21.70 3.85
CA LEU A 102 2.38 -22.08 2.61
C LEU A 102 3.37 -22.14 1.44
N ALA A 103 4.19 -21.10 1.23
CA ALA A 103 5.20 -21.06 0.18
C ALA A 103 6.22 -22.21 0.29
N LYS A 104 6.66 -22.53 1.52
CA LYS A 104 7.54 -23.68 1.78
C LYS A 104 6.87 -25.00 1.40
N ARG A 105 5.59 -25.19 1.75
CA ARG A 105 4.83 -26.41 1.45
C ARG A 105 4.60 -26.59 -0.04
N THR A 106 4.16 -25.56 -0.74
CA THR A 106 3.82 -25.60 -2.17
C THR A 106 5.02 -25.41 -3.09
N LYS A 107 6.19 -25.03 -2.54
CA LYS A 107 7.40 -24.61 -3.29
C LYS A 107 7.15 -23.37 -4.16
N ALA A 108 6.16 -22.55 -3.80
CA ALA A 108 5.84 -21.31 -4.47
C ALA A 108 6.90 -20.22 -4.22
N SER A 109 7.13 -19.37 -5.21
CA SER A 109 7.82 -18.11 -4.97
C SER A 109 6.89 -17.15 -4.22
N ILE A 110 7.41 -16.39 -3.26
CA ILE A 110 6.61 -15.48 -2.45
C ILE A 110 7.21 -14.08 -2.41
N LEU A 111 6.37 -13.05 -2.65
CA LEU A 111 6.74 -11.66 -2.54
C LEU A 111 6.07 -11.02 -1.32
N GLN A 112 6.90 -10.33 -0.51
CA GLN A 112 6.45 -9.50 0.61
C GLN A 112 6.31 -8.04 0.17
N ALA A 113 5.13 -7.48 0.33
CA ALA A 113 4.94 -6.04 0.31
C ALA A 113 5.43 -5.45 1.64
N SER A 114 6.69 -5.02 1.64
CA SER A 114 7.25 -4.15 2.67
C SER A 114 6.96 -2.68 2.34
N THR A 115 7.57 -1.76 3.01
CA THR A 115 7.23 -0.34 2.97
C THR A 115 8.44 0.54 3.19
N SER A 116 8.38 1.79 2.72
CA SER A 116 9.36 2.82 3.09
C SER A 116 9.33 3.19 4.58
N GLU A 117 8.28 2.79 5.32
CA GLU A 117 8.19 3.01 6.78
C GLU A 117 9.26 2.25 7.56
N VAL A 118 9.86 1.19 6.99
CA VAL A 118 11.00 0.50 7.60
C VAL A 118 12.23 1.39 7.79
N TYR A 119 12.28 2.52 7.10
CA TYR A 119 13.32 3.55 7.24
C TYR A 119 13.06 4.54 8.38
N GLY A 120 11.81 4.63 8.89
CA GLY A 120 11.42 5.53 9.97
C GLY A 120 11.53 7.00 9.60
N ASP A 121 12.07 7.82 10.51
CA ASP A 121 12.51 9.21 10.23
C ASP A 121 13.96 9.20 9.75
N PRO A 122 14.20 9.16 8.44
CA PRO A 122 15.51 8.82 7.90
C PRO A 122 16.50 9.98 8.03
N SER A 123 17.74 9.65 8.43
CA SER A 123 18.90 10.55 8.39
C SER A 123 19.63 10.54 7.04
N VAL A 124 19.21 9.67 6.11
CA VAL A 124 19.77 9.52 4.76
C VAL A 124 18.72 9.88 3.72
N HIS A 125 19.09 10.69 2.74
CA HIS A 125 18.19 11.17 1.69
C HIS A 125 18.92 11.26 0.32
N PRO A 126 18.40 10.64 -0.76
CA PRO A 126 17.31 9.66 -0.79
C PRO A 126 17.65 8.36 -0.04
N GLN A 127 16.63 7.55 0.32
CA GLN A 127 16.83 6.32 1.09
C GLN A 127 17.22 5.15 0.16
N PRO A 128 18.49 4.63 0.27
CA PRO A 128 18.90 3.40 -0.40
C PRO A 128 18.52 2.17 0.42
N GLU A 129 18.43 1.01 -0.21
CA GLU A 129 18.08 -0.24 0.47
C GLU A 129 19.08 -0.68 1.52
N SER A 130 20.33 -0.23 1.44
CA SER A 130 21.39 -0.48 2.44
C SER A 130 21.19 0.29 3.74
N TYR A 131 20.32 1.30 3.77
CA TYR A 131 20.03 2.06 4.98
C TYR A 131 19.10 1.27 5.92
N TRP A 132 19.55 1.03 7.15
CA TRP A 132 18.82 0.20 8.12
C TRP A 132 17.63 0.89 8.78
N GLY A 133 17.54 2.20 8.67
CA GLY A 133 16.45 2.98 9.19
C GLY A 133 16.68 3.53 10.60
N ASN A 134 15.76 4.43 10.99
CA ASN A 134 15.66 5.05 12.31
C ASN A 134 14.19 5.04 12.73
N VAL A 135 13.74 3.92 13.30
CA VAL A 135 12.34 3.65 13.65
C VAL A 135 12.12 3.79 15.15
N ASN A 136 11.06 4.49 15.55
CA ASN A 136 10.59 4.49 16.93
C ASN A 136 9.88 3.17 17.21
N THR A 137 10.44 2.36 18.11
CA THR A 137 9.94 1.00 18.42
C THR A 137 8.69 0.97 19.30
N ILE A 138 8.32 2.08 19.93
CA ILE A 138 7.22 2.19 20.90
C ILE A 138 6.22 3.30 20.57
N GLY A 139 6.38 3.97 19.42
CA GLY A 139 5.50 5.04 18.99
C GLY A 139 4.16 4.53 18.41
N PRO A 140 3.21 5.42 18.14
CA PRO A 140 1.88 5.04 17.62
C PRO A 140 1.91 4.37 16.24
N ARG A 141 3.02 4.50 15.49
CA ARG A 141 3.21 3.88 14.17
C ARG A 141 3.92 2.52 14.23
N SER A 142 4.51 2.16 15.39
CA SER A 142 5.39 0.99 15.54
C SER A 142 4.70 -0.34 15.22
N CYS A 143 3.39 -0.45 15.44
CA CYS A 143 2.62 -1.65 15.08
C CYS A 143 2.72 -2.00 13.59
N TYR A 144 2.84 -0.99 12.72
CA TYR A 144 3.03 -1.15 11.29
C TYR A 144 4.52 -1.20 10.93
N ASP A 145 5.30 -0.24 11.39
CA ASP A 145 6.70 -0.07 11.02
C ASP A 145 7.54 -1.29 11.45
N GLU A 146 7.50 -1.64 12.75
CA GLU A 146 8.19 -2.81 13.29
C GLU A 146 7.57 -4.13 12.83
N GLY A 147 6.25 -4.18 12.64
CA GLY A 147 5.58 -5.33 12.05
C GLY A 147 6.12 -5.67 10.65
N LYS A 148 6.35 -4.66 9.81
CA LYS A 148 6.94 -4.82 8.47
C LYS A 148 8.43 -5.17 8.53
N ARG A 149 9.19 -4.57 9.45
CA ARG A 149 10.61 -4.93 9.69
C ARG A 149 10.74 -6.39 10.12
N CYS A 150 9.90 -6.84 11.05
CA CYS A 150 9.85 -8.24 11.48
C CYS A 150 9.49 -9.17 10.32
N ALA A 151 8.54 -8.79 9.46
CA ALA A 151 8.18 -9.56 8.26
C ALA A 151 9.38 -9.70 7.30
N GLU A 152 10.16 -8.63 7.05
CA GLU A 152 11.39 -8.75 6.25
C GLU A 152 12.37 -9.76 6.88
N THR A 153 12.61 -9.67 8.20
CA THR A 153 13.47 -10.62 8.92
C THR A 153 13.02 -12.07 8.69
N LEU A 154 11.72 -12.36 8.88
CA LEU A 154 11.14 -13.68 8.68
C LEU A 154 11.35 -14.19 7.25
N PHE A 155 11.14 -13.33 6.24
CA PHE A 155 11.35 -13.71 4.83
C PHE A 155 12.79 -14.12 4.57
N PHE A 156 13.76 -13.34 5.03
CA PHE A 156 15.17 -13.67 4.85
C PHE A 156 15.59 -14.90 5.66
N ASP A 157 15.02 -15.14 6.85
CA ASP A 157 15.29 -16.35 7.64
C ASP A 157 14.72 -17.61 6.97
N TYR A 158 13.51 -17.55 6.43
CA TYR A 158 12.95 -18.66 5.65
C TYR A 158 13.77 -18.96 4.38
N ASN A 159 14.29 -17.92 3.73
CA ASN A 159 15.19 -18.13 2.60
C ASN A 159 16.51 -18.78 3.04
N ARG A 160 17.16 -18.29 4.09
CA ARG A 160 18.42 -18.83 4.61
C ARG A 160 18.27 -20.28 5.06
N GLN A 161 17.25 -20.54 5.89
CA GLN A 161 17.06 -21.84 6.53
C GLN A 161 16.38 -22.88 5.61
N HIS A 162 15.35 -22.45 4.88
CA HIS A 162 14.45 -23.36 4.14
C HIS A 162 14.54 -23.22 2.63
N LYS A 163 15.37 -22.32 2.10
CA LYS A 163 15.54 -22.06 0.67
C LYS A 163 14.23 -21.67 -0.03
N VAL A 164 13.30 -21.06 0.68
CA VAL A 164 12.09 -20.48 0.08
C VAL A 164 12.52 -19.38 -0.90
N ASP A 165 11.95 -19.37 -2.10
CA ASP A 165 12.19 -18.32 -3.10
C ASP A 165 11.40 -17.07 -2.73
N ILE A 166 12.07 -16.14 -2.06
CA ILE A 166 11.46 -14.90 -1.57
C ILE A 166 11.77 -13.72 -2.48
N LYS A 167 10.88 -12.73 -2.46
CA LYS A 167 11.08 -11.39 -3.00
C LYS A 167 10.61 -10.38 -1.95
N VAL A 168 11.33 -9.29 -1.75
CA VAL A 168 10.94 -8.21 -0.83
C VAL A 168 10.93 -6.90 -1.58
N VAL A 169 9.78 -6.22 -1.61
CA VAL A 169 9.64 -4.87 -2.19
C VAL A 169 9.35 -3.86 -1.08
N ARG A 170 10.12 -2.76 -1.04
CA ARG A 170 9.84 -1.60 -0.17
C ARG A 170 9.06 -0.57 -0.96
N ILE A 171 7.76 -0.50 -0.69
CA ILE A 171 6.82 0.36 -1.40
C ILE A 171 6.86 1.75 -0.80
N PHE A 172 7.08 2.75 -1.65
CA PHE A 172 6.94 4.16 -1.30
C PHE A 172 5.52 4.66 -1.55
N ASN A 173 5.22 5.91 -1.13
CA ASN A 173 3.87 6.45 -1.23
C ASN A 173 3.27 6.24 -2.62
N THR A 174 2.18 5.51 -2.66
CA THR A 174 1.48 5.15 -3.89
C THR A 174 0.07 5.72 -3.87
N TYR A 175 -0.40 6.18 -5.02
CA TYR A 175 -1.73 6.74 -5.22
C TYR A 175 -2.36 6.23 -6.51
N GLY A 176 -3.69 6.33 -6.61
CA GLY A 176 -4.42 5.91 -7.80
C GLY A 176 -5.90 5.63 -7.53
N PRO A 177 -6.63 5.17 -8.55
CA PRO A 177 -7.98 4.66 -8.39
C PRO A 177 -8.07 3.50 -7.39
N ARG A 178 -9.25 3.26 -6.82
CA ARG A 178 -9.52 2.22 -5.80
C ARG A 178 -8.87 2.46 -4.43
N MET A 179 -8.19 3.61 -4.21
CA MET A 179 -7.91 4.03 -2.84
C MET A 179 -9.22 4.27 -2.09
N HIS A 180 -9.21 3.96 -0.80
CA HIS A 180 -10.36 4.24 0.06
C HIS A 180 -10.55 5.77 0.19
N PRO A 181 -11.76 6.33 0.05
CA PRO A 181 -12.01 7.78 0.12
C PRO A 181 -11.60 8.39 1.47
N ASN A 182 -11.69 7.60 2.54
CA ASN A 182 -11.26 7.99 3.89
C ASN A 182 -9.97 7.26 4.27
N ASP A 183 -9.01 7.19 3.36
CA ASP A 183 -7.74 6.49 3.57
C ASP A 183 -6.81 7.24 4.53
N GLY A 184 -7.02 8.54 4.71
CA GLY A 184 -6.19 9.40 5.58
C GLY A 184 -4.86 9.82 4.96
N ARG A 185 -4.49 9.30 3.79
CA ARG A 185 -3.29 9.73 3.07
C ARG A 185 -3.57 10.99 2.26
N VAL A 186 -2.54 11.83 2.09
CA VAL A 186 -2.68 13.19 1.57
C VAL A 186 -3.37 13.27 0.21
N VAL A 187 -3.03 12.40 -0.75
CA VAL A 187 -3.60 12.46 -2.12
C VAL A 187 -5.10 12.20 -2.11
N SER A 188 -5.56 11.13 -1.46
CA SER A 188 -7.00 10.82 -1.35
C SER A 188 -7.73 11.89 -0.58
N ASN A 189 -7.17 12.39 0.54
CA ASN A 189 -7.79 13.44 1.35
C ASN A 189 -7.99 14.73 0.53
N PHE A 190 -6.96 15.22 -0.14
CA PHE A 190 -7.06 16.45 -0.93
C PHE A 190 -8.07 16.31 -2.08
N ILE A 191 -8.07 15.18 -2.78
CA ILE A 191 -9.02 14.96 -3.88
C ILE A 191 -10.46 14.92 -3.35
N VAL A 192 -10.72 14.19 -2.26
CA VAL A 192 -12.07 14.07 -1.68
C VAL A 192 -12.55 15.41 -1.14
N GLN A 193 -11.73 16.11 -0.36
CA GLN A 193 -12.04 17.46 0.16
C GLN A 193 -12.34 18.43 -0.99
N ALA A 194 -11.49 18.49 -2.01
CA ALA A 194 -11.69 19.38 -3.15
C ALA A 194 -12.99 19.08 -3.91
N LEU A 195 -13.33 17.79 -4.12
CA LEU A 195 -14.56 17.38 -4.81
C LEU A 195 -15.83 17.63 -3.99
N GLN A 196 -15.72 17.65 -2.66
CA GLN A 196 -16.83 17.96 -1.75
C GLN A 196 -16.97 19.47 -1.47
N GLY A 197 -16.04 20.29 -1.95
CA GLY A 197 -15.99 21.73 -1.68
C GLY A 197 -15.53 22.08 -0.27
N GLU A 198 -14.88 21.14 0.42
CA GLU A 198 -14.29 21.30 1.73
C GLU A 198 -12.87 21.86 1.61
N ASP A 199 -12.41 22.62 2.61
CA ASP A 199 -11.06 23.16 2.63
C ASP A 199 -10.00 22.04 2.75
N LEU A 200 -8.91 22.17 1.99
CA LEU A 200 -7.82 21.20 1.97
C LEU A 200 -6.96 21.34 3.22
N THR A 201 -6.85 20.26 3.97
CA THR A 201 -6.10 20.25 5.23
C THR A 201 -4.63 19.90 5.01
N VAL A 202 -3.76 20.90 5.14
CA VAL A 202 -2.30 20.74 5.13
C VAL A 202 -1.79 20.72 6.57
N TYR A 203 -0.98 19.71 6.90
CA TYR A 203 -0.37 19.62 8.22
C TYR A 203 0.98 20.36 8.25
N GLY A 204 1.21 21.16 9.31
CA GLY A 204 2.36 22.08 9.40
C GLY A 204 2.32 23.17 8.33
N GLU A 205 3.49 23.71 7.96
CA GLU A 205 3.62 24.76 6.94
C GLU A 205 3.44 24.24 5.50
N GLY A 206 3.37 22.91 5.29
CA GLY A 206 3.22 22.32 3.97
C GLY A 206 4.49 22.31 3.11
N THR A 207 5.64 22.70 3.66
CA THR A 207 6.94 22.71 2.99
C THR A 207 7.63 21.34 2.97
N GLN A 208 7.16 20.40 3.80
CA GLN A 208 7.65 19.01 3.77
C GLN A 208 7.40 18.36 2.42
N THR A 209 8.40 17.64 1.93
CA THR A 209 8.31 16.99 0.62
C THR A 209 7.92 15.52 0.72
N ARG A 210 7.20 15.03 -0.27
CA ARG A 210 6.88 13.62 -0.49
C ARG A 210 7.00 13.29 -1.96
N SER A 211 7.33 12.04 -2.23
CA SER A 211 7.29 11.46 -3.56
C SER A 211 6.04 10.61 -3.73
N PHE A 212 5.46 10.58 -4.94
CA PHE A 212 4.20 9.87 -5.21
C PHE A 212 4.33 9.00 -6.44
N CYS A 213 4.17 7.70 -6.28
CA CYS A 213 4.19 6.72 -7.35
C CYS A 213 2.75 6.38 -7.79
N TYR A 214 2.49 6.39 -9.08
CA TYR A 214 1.19 5.93 -9.58
C TYR A 214 1.08 4.41 -9.50
N VAL A 215 -0.11 3.91 -9.20
CA VAL A 215 -0.34 2.49 -8.89
C VAL A 215 0.06 1.54 -10.02
N ASP A 216 -0.11 1.91 -11.28
CA ASP A 216 0.26 1.06 -12.41
C ASP A 216 1.78 0.90 -12.53
N ASP A 217 2.56 1.96 -12.27
CA ASP A 217 4.02 1.88 -12.19
C ASP A 217 4.46 0.96 -11.05
N LEU A 218 3.80 1.09 -9.87
CA LEU A 218 4.10 0.22 -8.74
C LEU A 218 3.82 -1.26 -9.07
N VAL A 219 2.66 -1.56 -9.66
CA VAL A 219 2.27 -2.94 -10.02
C VAL A 219 3.26 -3.52 -11.03
N ASP A 220 3.69 -2.74 -12.02
CA ASP A 220 4.71 -3.16 -12.98
C ASP A 220 6.03 -3.51 -12.25
N GLY A 221 6.49 -2.69 -11.33
CA GLY A 221 7.71 -2.95 -10.54
C GLY A 221 7.59 -4.21 -9.68
N ILE A 222 6.45 -4.42 -9.01
CA ILE A 222 6.16 -5.63 -8.21
C ILE A 222 6.22 -6.88 -9.10
N MET A 223 5.60 -6.84 -10.27
CA MET A 223 5.55 -7.98 -11.17
C MET A 223 6.93 -8.30 -11.76
N ARG A 224 7.70 -7.28 -12.13
CA ARG A 224 9.09 -7.46 -12.59
C ARG A 224 9.97 -8.09 -11.50
N LEU A 225 9.83 -7.66 -10.24
CA LEU A 225 10.57 -8.26 -9.13
C LEU A 225 10.20 -9.74 -8.94
N MET A 226 8.91 -10.08 -8.99
CA MET A 226 8.46 -11.48 -8.89
C MET A 226 8.99 -12.35 -10.04
N ALA A 227 9.18 -11.77 -11.22
CA ALA A 227 9.68 -12.47 -12.41
C ALA A 227 11.21 -12.66 -12.42
N THR A 228 11.95 -12.07 -11.48
CA THR A 228 13.41 -12.24 -11.42
C THR A 228 13.81 -13.68 -11.06
N PRO A 229 15.02 -14.11 -11.46
CA PRO A 229 15.56 -15.42 -11.07
C PRO A 229 15.60 -15.61 -9.54
N LYS A 230 15.61 -16.89 -9.12
CA LYS A 230 15.93 -17.26 -7.74
C LYS A 230 17.28 -16.65 -7.35
N GLY A 231 17.38 -16.12 -6.15
CA GLY A 231 18.60 -15.44 -5.68
C GLY A 231 18.51 -13.91 -5.74
N ILE A 232 17.67 -13.33 -6.58
CA ILE A 232 17.31 -11.91 -6.48
C ILE A 232 16.19 -11.78 -5.44
N THR A 233 16.55 -11.54 -4.20
CA THR A 233 15.61 -11.53 -3.07
C THR A 233 15.09 -10.12 -2.75
N GLY A 234 15.80 -9.08 -3.17
CA GLY A 234 15.62 -7.73 -2.65
C GLY A 234 16.31 -7.55 -1.28
N PRO A 235 15.91 -6.56 -0.44
CA PRO A 235 14.79 -5.65 -0.72
C PRO A 235 15.06 -4.75 -1.93
N ILE A 236 14.01 -4.37 -2.67
CA ILE A 236 14.10 -3.37 -3.74
C ILE A 236 13.08 -2.26 -3.49
N ASN A 237 13.53 -1.02 -3.55
CA ASN A 237 12.68 0.16 -3.45
C ASN A 237 11.88 0.36 -4.74
N ILE A 238 10.56 0.47 -4.64
CA ILE A 238 9.69 0.86 -5.75
C ILE A 238 8.94 2.14 -5.35
N GLY A 239 9.16 3.20 -6.12
CA GLY A 239 8.58 4.51 -5.88
C GLY A 239 9.02 5.52 -6.92
N ASN A 240 8.43 6.71 -6.91
CA ASN A 240 8.81 7.79 -7.81
C ASN A 240 9.78 8.74 -7.08
N PRO A 241 10.98 9.03 -7.58
CA PRO A 241 11.93 9.94 -6.94
C PRO A 241 11.58 11.44 -7.10
N GLY A 242 10.57 11.80 -7.90
CA GLY A 242 10.08 13.18 -8.01
C GLY A 242 9.44 13.64 -6.71
N GLU A 243 9.91 14.74 -6.16
CA GLU A 243 9.40 15.30 -4.90
C GLU A 243 8.47 16.50 -5.15
N PHE A 244 7.44 16.58 -4.32
CA PHE A 244 6.50 17.69 -4.29
C PHE A 244 6.26 18.11 -2.84
N THR A 245 6.16 19.40 -2.60
CA THR A 245 5.69 19.92 -1.32
C THR A 245 4.19 19.65 -1.16
N MET A 246 3.70 19.67 0.07
CA MET A 246 2.27 19.48 0.30
C MET A 246 1.43 20.64 -0.26
N VAL A 247 1.99 21.84 -0.29
CA VAL A 247 1.33 23.01 -0.91
C VAL A 247 1.24 22.84 -2.42
N GLU A 248 2.33 22.48 -3.10
CA GLU A 248 2.31 22.22 -4.56
C GLU A 248 1.29 21.13 -4.95
N LEU A 249 1.19 20.05 -4.15
CA LEU A 249 0.19 19.02 -4.36
C LEU A 249 -1.23 19.54 -4.18
N ALA A 250 -1.48 20.36 -3.14
CA ALA A 250 -2.79 20.94 -2.86
C ALA A 250 -3.23 21.87 -4.00
N ASP A 251 -2.34 22.77 -4.44
CA ASP A 251 -2.59 23.69 -5.56
C ASP A 251 -2.90 22.92 -6.87
N LEU A 252 -2.13 21.86 -7.13
CA LEU A 252 -2.35 21.01 -8.30
C LEU A 252 -3.73 20.32 -8.25
N VAL A 253 -4.14 19.80 -7.09
CA VAL A 253 -5.46 19.16 -6.91
C VAL A 253 -6.59 20.21 -7.07
N LEU A 254 -6.47 21.39 -6.47
CA LEU A 254 -7.45 22.48 -6.63
C LEU A 254 -7.61 22.87 -8.10
N ARG A 255 -6.50 23.04 -8.81
CA ARG A 255 -6.49 23.36 -10.24
C ARG A 255 -7.18 22.27 -11.08
N LEU A 256 -6.85 21.01 -10.85
CA LEU A 256 -7.39 19.88 -11.62
C LEU A 256 -8.86 19.58 -11.33
N THR A 257 -9.33 19.85 -10.12
CA THR A 257 -10.74 19.66 -9.73
C THR A 257 -11.61 20.85 -10.10
N GLY A 258 -11.02 22.05 -10.29
CA GLY A 258 -11.73 23.32 -10.43
C GLY A 258 -12.36 23.79 -9.11
N SER A 259 -11.94 23.24 -7.97
CA SER A 259 -12.48 23.59 -6.66
C SER A 259 -12.05 25.01 -6.24
N LYS A 260 -12.98 25.70 -5.55
CA LYS A 260 -12.73 27.02 -4.92
C LYS A 260 -12.39 26.93 -3.43
N ALA A 261 -12.18 25.72 -2.93
CA ALA A 261 -11.80 25.45 -1.55
C ALA A 261 -10.44 26.11 -1.23
N LYS A 262 -10.21 26.39 0.05
CA LYS A 262 -8.97 27.01 0.52
C LYS A 262 -8.04 25.96 1.10
N ILE A 263 -6.78 26.30 1.24
CA ILE A 263 -5.81 25.51 2.01
C ILE A 263 -5.88 26.01 3.46
N VAL A 264 -6.04 25.06 4.40
CA VAL A 264 -6.04 25.35 5.84
C VAL A 264 -4.95 24.51 6.52
N HIS A 265 -4.25 25.12 7.48
CA HIS A 265 -3.13 24.49 8.15
C HIS A 265 -3.55 23.91 9.50
N LYS A 266 -3.06 22.70 9.83
CA LYS A 266 -3.24 22.01 11.12
C LYS A 266 -1.90 21.59 11.71
N PRO A 267 -1.79 21.37 13.04
CA PRO A 267 -0.56 20.85 13.65
C PRO A 267 -0.09 19.53 13.02
N LEU A 268 1.22 19.33 12.94
CA LEU A 268 1.82 18.08 12.45
C LEU A 268 1.46 16.91 13.38
N PRO A 269 1.12 15.74 12.83
CA PRO A 269 0.98 14.51 13.60
C PRO A 269 2.32 14.08 14.24
N GLN A 270 2.23 13.34 15.35
CA GLN A 270 3.40 12.74 16.00
C GLN A 270 4.06 11.70 15.06
N ASP A 271 5.40 11.64 15.08
CA ASP A 271 6.22 10.69 14.32
C ASP A 271 6.01 10.74 12.79
N ASP A 272 5.52 11.86 12.23
CA ASP A 272 5.44 12.01 10.77
C ASP A 272 6.83 12.32 10.19
N PRO A 273 7.39 11.47 9.30
CA PRO A 273 8.73 11.68 8.76
C PRO A 273 8.87 13.00 8.03
N ARG A 274 10.01 13.68 8.18
CA ARG A 274 10.25 14.98 7.53
C ARG A 274 10.44 14.84 6.02
N GLN A 275 11.13 13.80 5.57
CA GLN A 275 11.45 13.57 4.16
C GLN A 275 11.33 12.09 3.82
N ARG A 276 10.82 11.78 2.61
CA ARG A 276 10.75 10.41 2.13
C ARG A 276 10.84 10.37 0.61
N LYS A 277 11.99 9.88 0.12
CA LYS A 277 12.31 9.77 -1.30
C LYS A 277 13.05 8.47 -1.57
N PRO A 278 12.60 7.63 -2.50
CA PRO A 278 13.32 6.40 -2.84
C PRO A 278 14.61 6.70 -3.61
N ASP A 279 15.68 6.01 -3.25
CA ASP A 279 16.72 5.68 -4.22
C ASP A 279 16.21 4.46 -5.02
N ILE A 280 16.07 4.61 -6.34
CA ILE A 280 15.57 3.56 -7.25
C ILE A 280 16.68 2.96 -8.12
N THR A 281 17.93 3.17 -7.75
CA THR A 281 19.09 2.68 -8.52
C THR A 281 19.02 1.17 -8.71
N GLN A 282 18.72 0.40 -7.64
CA GLN A 282 18.57 -1.05 -7.73
C GLN A 282 17.34 -1.46 -8.59
N ALA A 283 16.22 -0.78 -8.47
CA ALA A 283 15.06 -1.05 -9.32
C ALA A 283 15.39 -0.86 -10.81
N ASN A 284 16.14 0.18 -11.14
CA ASN A 284 16.58 0.42 -12.51
C ASN A 284 17.57 -0.65 -13.01
N GLN A 285 18.61 -0.95 -12.22
CA GLN A 285 19.68 -1.88 -12.62
C GLN A 285 19.21 -3.34 -12.68
N VAL A 286 18.41 -3.77 -11.68
CA VAL A 286 18.01 -5.18 -11.53
C VAL A 286 16.74 -5.50 -12.30
N LEU A 287 15.80 -4.57 -12.35
CA LEU A 287 14.47 -4.79 -12.95
C LEU A 287 14.29 -4.08 -14.30
N GLY A 288 15.20 -3.20 -14.70
CA GLY A 288 14.99 -2.29 -15.83
C GLY A 288 13.76 -1.39 -15.62
N TRP A 289 13.45 -1.08 -14.34
CA TRP A 289 12.23 -0.38 -13.96
C TRP A 289 12.50 1.08 -13.57
N LYS A 290 11.61 1.94 -14.02
CA LYS A 290 11.48 3.33 -13.57
C LYS A 290 10.02 3.76 -13.65
N PRO A 291 9.56 4.72 -12.82
CA PRO A 291 8.21 5.27 -12.94
C PRO A 291 8.07 6.04 -14.26
N THR A 292 6.91 5.93 -14.88
CA THR A 292 6.62 6.52 -16.20
C THR A 292 5.44 7.48 -16.18
N VAL A 293 4.55 7.37 -15.17
CA VAL A 293 3.35 8.19 -15.07
C VAL A 293 3.65 9.49 -14.32
N ALA A 294 3.45 10.62 -15.00
CA ALA A 294 3.58 11.94 -14.36
C ALA A 294 2.51 12.14 -13.29
N LEU A 295 2.83 12.90 -12.21
CA LEU A 295 1.91 13.13 -11.08
C LEU A 295 0.56 13.70 -11.57
N GLU A 296 0.58 14.68 -12.46
CA GLU A 296 -0.64 15.31 -12.99
C GLU A 296 -1.55 14.32 -13.71
N ASP A 297 -0.99 13.41 -14.51
CA ASP A 297 -1.78 12.43 -15.27
C ASP A 297 -2.39 11.37 -14.36
N GLY A 298 -1.65 10.88 -13.37
CA GLY A 298 -2.18 9.98 -12.36
C GLY A 298 -3.24 10.63 -11.48
N LEU A 299 -3.09 11.92 -11.14
CA LEU A 299 -4.11 12.68 -10.41
C LEU A 299 -5.40 12.84 -11.20
N LYS A 300 -5.35 13.13 -12.50
CA LYS A 300 -6.55 13.19 -13.37
C LYS A 300 -7.33 11.89 -13.34
N GLN A 301 -6.66 10.73 -13.40
CA GLN A 301 -7.29 9.42 -13.31
C GLN A 301 -7.90 9.18 -11.92
N SER A 302 -7.16 9.52 -10.85
CA SER A 302 -7.62 9.39 -9.48
C SER A 302 -8.84 10.29 -9.19
N ILE A 303 -8.82 11.56 -9.64
CA ILE A 303 -9.94 12.50 -9.53
C ILE A 303 -11.17 11.96 -10.26
N THR A 304 -11.01 11.42 -11.47
CA THR A 304 -12.10 10.80 -12.22
C THR A 304 -12.75 9.64 -11.46
N TYR A 305 -11.93 8.78 -10.84
CA TYR A 305 -12.40 7.69 -10.00
C TYR A 305 -13.18 8.19 -8.77
N PHE A 306 -12.59 9.12 -8.00
CA PHE A 306 -13.23 9.62 -6.78
C PHE A 306 -14.52 10.40 -7.09
N ARG A 307 -14.57 11.15 -8.19
CA ARG A 307 -15.80 11.85 -8.63
C ARG A 307 -16.93 10.85 -8.84
N LYS A 308 -16.72 9.78 -9.62
CA LYS A 308 -17.71 8.73 -9.84
C LYS A 308 -18.14 8.03 -8.54
N LEU A 309 -17.16 7.78 -7.65
CA LEU A 309 -17.42 7.14 -6.36
C LEU A 309 -18.29 8.03 -5.45
N LEU A 310 -18.05 9.34 -5.44
CA LEU A 310 -18.80 10.29 -4.61
C LEU A 310 -20.20 10.59 -5.15
N GLU A 311 -20.38 10.52 -6.47
CA GLU A 311 -21.71 10.68 -7.12
C GLU A 311 -22.60 9.47 -6.85
N ASN A 312 -22.06 8.28 -6.77
CA ASN A 312 -22.83 7.04 -6.57
C ASN A 312 -22.90 6.68 -5.07
N LYS A 313 -24.00 7.08 -4.42
CA LYS A 313 -24.21 6.86 -2.98
C LYS A 313 -24.21 5.37 -2.59
N ASP A 314 -24.63 4.47 -3.48
CA ASP A 314 -24.69 3.03 -3.23
C ASP A 314 -23.31 2.35 -3.34
N GLN A 315 -22.35 2.99 -3.99
CA GLN A 315 -20.98 2.49 -4.15
C GLN A 315 -20.00 3.07 -3.13
N ARG A 316 -20.45 4.01 -2.29
CA ARG A 316 -19.58 4.51 -1.21
C ARG A 316 -19.25 3.33 -0.29
N PRO A 317 -17.97 2.95 -0.15
CA PRO A 317 -17.56 2.02 0.91
C PRO A 317 -18.12 2.61 2.20
N ALA A 318 -18.74 1.77 3.03
CA ALA A 318 -19.49 2.23 4.19
C ALA A 318 -18.69 3.23 5.02
N VAL A 319 -18.94 4.52 4.82
CA VAL A 319 -18.38 5.65 5.58
C VAL A 319 -18.66 5.47 7.09
N ILE A 320 -19.68 4.67 7.41
CA ILE A 320 -20.08 4.29 8.77
C ILE A 320 -18.91 3.68 9.58
N GLY A 321 -18.03 2.91 8.97
CA GLY A 321 -16.84 2.39 9.65
C GLY A 321 -15.85 3.50 9.99
N ALA A 322 -15.53 4.40 9.07
CA ALA A 322 -14.48 5.40 9.27
C ALA A 322 -14.92 6.55 10.19
N ALA A 323 -16.15 7.05 10.10
CA ALA A 323 -16.67 8.05 11.05
C ALA A 323 -16.83 7.44 12.46
N ARG A 324 -17.26 6.18 12.55
CA ARG A 324 -17.33 5.44 13.81
C ARG A 324 -15.93 5.11 14.33
N MET A 325 -15.01 4.69 13.48
CA MET A 325 -13.61 4.45 13.82
C MET A 325 -12.91 5.73 14.28
N ALA A 326 -13.14 6.88 13.61
CA ALA A 326 -12.61 8.17 14.02
C ALA A 326 -13.20 8.64 15.36
N ALA A 327 -14.51 8.45 15.57
CA ALA A 327 -15.18 8.79 16.84
C ALA A 327 -14.72 7.87 17.99
N GLU A 328 -14.59 6.57 17.76
CA GLU A 328 -14.10 5.60 18.74
C GLU A 328 -12.60 5.77 19.02
N ALA A 329 -11.79 6.17 18.02
CA ALA A 329 -10.39 6.53 18.22
C ALA A 329 -10.22 7.83 19.03
N ALA A 330 -11.05 8.84 18.79
CA ALA A 330 -11.04 10.08 19.58
C ALA A 330 -11.41 9.81 21.06
N VAL A 331 -12.39 8.94 21.30
CA VAL A 331 -12.78 8.52 22.66
C VAL A 331 -11.67 7.72 23.35
N LYS A 332 -10.92 6.87 22.61
CA LYS A 332 -9.79 6.09 23.16
C LYS A 332 -8.54 6.94 23.42
N LEU A 333 -8.39 8.07 22.76
CA LEU A 333 -7.26 9.00 22.92
C LEU A 333 -7.53 10.10 23.99
N GLY A 334 -8.68 10.08 24.64
CA GLY A 334 -8.96 10.95 25.77
C GLY A 334 -9.14 12.43 25.44
N THR A 335 -9.61 12.76 24.22
CA THR A 335 -10.02 14.12 23.82
C THR A 335 -11.52 14.27 23.83
#